data_666e041ff25ba98b19cedb99ef42ee23
#
_entry.id   666e041ff25ba98b19cedb99ef42ee23
#
_cell.length_a   1.000
_cell.length_b   1.000
_cell.length_c   1.000
_cell.angle_alpha   90.00
_cell.angle_beta   90.00
_cell.angle_gamma   90.00
#
_symmetry.space_group_name_H-M   'P 1'
#
loop_
_entity.id
_entity.type
_entity.pdbx_description
1 polymer ?
#
loop_
_entity_poly.entity_id
_entity_poly.type
_entity_poly.pdbx_seq_one_letter_code
_entity_poly.pdbx_strand_id
1 'polypeptide(L)'
;MPDELRLFLKERFGVQGPLSPGRFEAELAKRLGSPARRAPLLKAWRADLAQGGREAVRSFYREGLNVTKAEALVYGMHHPHLEFYAKELPPRVEGRVLEVGAFTGALVGFLQRKRPDLEWHALDGVEEAVALGKKRVPEVAWHLGWAEEVELPPFDTLLLLSVFPEGLVDQGLESRLAPEAFWKRFAFFERLPLFARLLRPGGLLVYGHGPFLGKSPEGVEEGLRRLGFDRVERVGEGEYFLVLARKPEALAAVRLEEREAPPPEEAEEVAVALEEARALLEAGRYAEALALLPEEAEGEAAYLRGRALFALSRHAEAEEALR
;
A
#
# COMPACT_ATOMS: atom_id res chain seq x y z
N MET A 1 11.84 7.05 22.09
CA MET A 1 11.33 7.15 20.67
C MET A 1 9.87 6.73 20.53
N PRO A 2 9.43 5.50 20.84
CA PRO A 2 8.00 5.16 20.75
C PRO A 2 7.09 6.10 21.54
N ASP A 3 7.51 6.48 22.75
CA ASP A 3 6.73 7.39 23.58
C ASP A 3 6.64 8.81 23.03
N GLU A 4 7.67 9.30 22.37
CA GLU A 4 7.65 10.64 21.76
C GLU A 4 6.70 10.71 20.55
N LEU A 5 6.70 9.67 19.69
CA LEU A 5 5.76 9.59 18.58
C LEU A 5 4.32 9.46 19.11
N ARG A 6 4.10 8.61 20.10
CA ARG A 6 2.78 8.42 20.72
C ARG A 6 2.26 9.73 21.33
N LEU A 7 3.11 10.45 22.04
CA LEU A 7 2.75 11.77 22.59
C LEU A 7 2.41 12.75 21.47
N PHE A 8 3.23 12.84 20.43
CA PHE A 8 2.99 13.69 19.28
C PHE A 8 1.66 13.36 18.58
N LEU A 9 1.39 12.08 18.31
CA LEU A 9 0.14 11.63 17.69
C LEU A 9 -1.08 11.96 18.58
N LYS A 10 -0.94 11.79 19.89
CA LYS A 10 -2.01 12.13 20.84
C LYS A 10 -2.28 13.63 20.86
N GLU A 11 -1.26 14.45 20.97
CA GLU A 11 -1.39 15.91 21.10
C GLU A 11 -1.88 16.56 19.81
N ARG A 12 -1.33 16.17 18.66
CA ARG A 12 -1.63 16.83 17.38
C ARG A 12 -2.83 16.23 16.65
N PHE A 13 -3.06 14.91 16.78
CA PHE A 13 -4.05 14.17 16.00
C PHE A 13 -5.11 13.44 16.84
N GLY A 14 -5.00 13.47 18.17
CA GLY A 14 -5.96 12.79 19.07
C GLY A 14 -5.86 11.26 19.03
N VAL A 15 -4.77 10.71 18.47
CA VAL A 15 -4.58 9.26 18.34
C VAL A 15 -4.07 8.68 19.66
N GLN A 16 -4.82 7.73 20.23
CA GLN A 16 -4.51 7.15 21.55
C GLN A 16 -3.49 5.98 21.50
N GLY A 17 -3.13 5.52 20.32
CA GLY A 17 -2.20 4.40 20.10
C GLY A 17 -2.71 3.43 19.04
N PRO A 18 -2.08 2.25 18.92
CA PRO A 18 -2.43 1.29 17.88
C PRO A 18 -3.86 0.75 18.07
N LEU A 19 -4.53 0.54 16.93
CA LEU A 19 -5.83 -0.12 16.89
C LEU A 19 -5.63 -1.60 16.54
N SER A 20 -6.14 -2.49 17.39
CA SER A 20 -6.30 -3.88 17.01
C SER A 20 -7.37 -4.03 15.91
N PRO A 21 -7.35 -5.11 15.10
CA PRO A 21 -8.37 -5.31 14.06
C PRO A 21 -9.80 -5.22 14.58
N GLY A 22 -10.10 -5.82 15.75
CA GLY A 22 -11.42 -5.74 16.35
C GLY A 22 -11.82 -4.33 16.79
N ARG A 23 -10.88 -3.54 17.33
CA ARG A 23 -11.13 -2.13 17.67
C ARG A 23 -11.29 -1.26 16.44
N PHE A 24 -10.51 -1.53 15.38
CA PHE A 24 -10.66 -0.85 14.11
C PHE A 24 -12.06 -1.07 13.53
N GLU A 25 -12.53 -2.33 13.47
CA GLU A 25 -13.88 -2.66 13.00
C GLU A 25 -14.99 -2.00 13.85
N ALA A 26 -14.84 -1.99 15.17
CA ALA A 26 -15.78 -1.33 16.07
C ALA A 26 -15.84 0.20 15.83
N GLU A 27 -14.70 0.85 15.68
CA GLU A 27 -14.63 2.27 15.36
C GLU A 27 -15.15 2.58 13.96
N LEU A 28 -14.87 1.72 12.98
CA LEU A 28 -15.40 1.83 11.63
C LEU A 28 -16.94 1.71 11.62
N ALA A 29 -17.49 0.72 12.33
CA ALA A 29 -18.94 0.54 12.48
C ALA A 29 -19.62 1.74 13.14
N LYS A 30 -18.99 2.33 14.16
CA LYS A 30 -19.48 3.52 14.85
C LYS A 30 -19.57 4.73 13.93
N ARG A 31 -18.68 4.86 12.94
CA ARG A 31 -18.56 6.01 12.04
C ARG A 31 -19.34 5.86 10.75
N LEU A 32 -19.33 4.68 10.17
CA LEU A 32 -19.96 4.35 8.88
C LEU A 32 -21.23 3.50 9.02
N GLY A 33 -21.60 3.10 10.25
CA GLY A 33 -22.74 2.24 10.53
C GLY A 33 -22.46 0.75 10.39
N SER A 34 -23.51 -0.06 10.42
CA SER A 34 -23.43 -1.51 10.35
C SER A 34 -22.76 -2.00 9.06
N PRO A 35 -22.22 -3.25 9.03
CA PRO A 35 -21.65 -3.83 7.81
C PRO A 35 -22.59 -3.75 6.61
N ALA A 36 -23.90 -3.99 6.80
CA ALA A 36 -24.91 -3.90 5.75
C ALA A 36 -25.05 -2.48 5.18
N ARG A 37 -24.92 -1.45 6.01
CA ARG A 37 -25.00 -0.04 5.59
C ARG A 37 -23.75 0.42 4.85
N ARG A 38 -22.58 -0.06 5.24
CA ARG A 38 -21.30 0.32 4.61
C ARG A 38 -20.94 -0.51 3.39
N ALA A 39 -21.53 -1.70 3.21
CA ALA A 39 -21.22 -2.57 2.08
C ALA A 39 -21.43 -1.91 0.70
N PRO A 40 -22.50 -1.14 0.43
CA PRO A 40 -22.66 -0.43 -0.84
C PRO A 40 -21.56 0.62 -1.06
N LEU A 41 -21.17 1.36 -0.01
CA LEU A 41 -20.10 2.36 -0.09
C LEU A 41 -18.75 1.70 -0.41
N LEU A 42 -18.43 0.60 0.26
CA LEU A 42 -17.21 -0.16 -0.01
C LEU A 42 -17.21 -0.79 -1.41
N LYS A 43 -18.38 -1.26 -1.90
CA LYS A 43 -18.51 -1.79 -3.26
C LYS A 43 -18.30 -0.72 -4.31
N ALA A 44 -18.92 0.45 -4.15
CA ALA A 44 -18.74 1.58 -5.04
C ALA A 44 -17.28 2.05 -5.06
N TRP A 45 -16.67 2.14 -3.90
CA TRP A 45 -15.26 2.50 -3.75
C TRP A 45 -14.32 1.49 -4.44
N ARG A 46 -14.58 0.18 -4.28
CA ARG A 46 -13.83 -0.88 -4.98
C ARG A 46 -13.92 -0.76 -6.50
N ALA A 47 -15.14 -0.57 -7.02
CA ALA A 47 -15.36 -0.42 -8.44
C ALA A 47 -14.61 0.78 -9.02
N ASP A 48 -14.54 1.88 -8.27
CA ASP A 48 -13.92 3.12 -8.68
C ASP A 48 -12.38 3.04 -8.58
N LEU A 49 -11.85 2.36 -7.54
CA LEU A 49 -10.42 2.04 -7.45
C LEU A 49 -9.93 1.19 -8.63
N ALA A 50 -10.73 0.25 -9.09
CA ALA A 50 -10.43 -0.56 -10.28
C ALA A 50 -10.36 0.29 -11.57
N GLN A 51 -10.96 1.47 -11.57
CA GLN A 51 -10.98 2.42 -12.72
C GLN A 51 -9.97 3.56 -12.60
N GLY A 52 -9.00 3.49 -11.68
CA GLY A 52 -7.97 4.52 -11.48
C GLY A 52 -8.05 5.29 -10.16
N GLY A 53 -9.08 5.06 -9.35
CA GLY A 53 -9.12 5.28 -7.90
C GLY A 53 -9.06 6.69 -7.32
N ARG A 54 -8.78 7.73 -8.11
CA ARG A 54 -8.56 9.07 -7.55
C ARG A 54 -9.83 9.72 -7.02
N GLU A 55 -10.93 9.60 -7.75
CA GLU A 55 -12.21 10.14 -7.31
C GLU A 55 -12.80 9.29 -6.18
N ALA A 56 -12.55 7.98 -6.18
CA ALA A 56 -12.92 7.12 -5.06
C ALA A 56 -12.25 7.54 -3.75
N VAL A 57 -10.96 7.83 -3.80
CA VAL A 57 -10.22 8.33 -2.63
C VAL A 57 -10.80 9.65 -2.14
N ARG A 58 -11.06 10.60 -3.05
CA ARG A 58 -11.69 11.88 -2.71
C ARG A 58 -13.08 11.71 -2.12
N SER A 59 -13.93 10.94 -2.79
CA SER A 59 -15.30 10.67 -2.37
C SER A 59 -15.35 9.95 -1.02
N PHE A 60 -14.46 8.98 -0.79
CA PHE A 60 -14.36 8.30 0.50
C PHE A 60 -14.10 9.26 1.65
N TYR A 61 -13.18 10.21 1.49
CA TYR A 61 -12.87 11.19 2.53
C TYR A 61 -13.86 12.35 2.60
N ARG A 62 -14.58 12.66 1.53
CA ARG A 62 -15.58 13.72 1.49
C ARG A 62 -16.95 13.26 1.96
N GLU A 63 -17.41 12.13 1.46
CA GLU A 63 -18.79 11.64 1.64
C GLU A 63 -18.91 10.50 2.66
N GLY A 64 -17.90 9.63 2.71
CA GLY A 64 -17.88 8.46 3.58
C GLY A 64 -17.34 8.74 4.97
N LEU A 65 -16.06 9.05 5.05
CA LEU A 65 -15.37 9.28 6.29
C LEU A 65 -14.74 10.67 6.26
N ASN A 66 -15.32 11.62 7.03
CA ASN A 66 -14.71 12.95 7.20
C ASN A 66 -13.24 12.79 7.63
N VAL A 67 -12.33 13.56 7.00
CA VAL A 67 -10.87 13.46 7.22
C VAL A 67 -10.50 13.50 8.71
N THR A 68 -11.11 14.39 9.49
CA THR A 68 -10.85 14.48 10.94
C THR A 68 -11.25 13.19 11.68
N LYS A 69 -12.34 12.54 11.27
CA LYS A 69 -12.75 11.25 11.84
C LYS A 69 -11.87 10.10 11.35
N ALA A 70 -11.32 10.24 10.15
CA ALA A 70 -10.41 9.26 9.57
C ALA A 70 -9.04 9.25 10.26
N GLU A 71 -8.54 10.38 10.76
CA GLU A 71 -7.22 10.48 11.40
C GLU A 71 -6.99 9.39 12.46
N ALA A 72 -7.94 9.24 13.39
CA ALA A 72 -7.81 8.27 14.47
C ALA A 72 -7.80 6.81 13.96
N LEU A 73 -8.55 6.52 12.88
CA LEU A 73 -8.57 5.18 12.26
C LEU A 73 -7.30 4.93 11.47
N VAL A 74 -6.95 5.84 10.57
CA VAL A 74 -5.77 5.72 9.70
C VAL A 74 -4.51 5.61 10.54
N TYR A 75 -4.26 6.57 11.42
CA TYR A 75 -3.05 6.58 12.22
C TYR A 75 -3.03 5.52 13.33
N GLY A 76 -4.19 5.14 13.86
CA GLY A 76 -4.26 4.02 14.81
C GLY A 76 -3.95 2.68 14.16
N MET A 77 -4.35 2.46 12.92
CA MET A 77 -4.05 1.27 12.14
C MET A 77 -2.59 1.26 11.66
N HIS A 78 -2.09 2.41 11.19
CA HIS A 78 -0.71 2.57 10.75
C HIS A 78 0.29 2.73 11.89
N HIS A 79 -0.15 2.78 13.14
CA HIS A 79 0.69 3.12 14.28
C HIS A 79 2.00 2.31 14.35
N PRO A 80 2.02 0.98 14.19
CA PRO A 80 3.26 0.21 14.21
C PRO A 80 4.21 0.57 13.06
N HIS A 81 3.67 0.86 11.87
CA HIS A 81 4.46 1.32 10.73
C HIS A 81 5.04 2.72 10.97
N LEU A 82 4.24 3.62 11.54
CA LEU A 82 4.70 4.95 11.93
C LEU A 82 5.83 4.89 12.97
N GLU A 83 5.74 3.98 13.94
CA GLU A 83 6.84 3.75 14.91
C GLU A 83 8.12 3.26 14.22
N PHE A 84 7.99 2.33 13.29
CA PHE A 84 9.11 1.84 12.49
C PHE A 84 9.72 2.97 11.63
N TYR A 85 8.90 3.70 10.88
CA TYR A 85 9.35 4.80 10.04
C TYR A 85 9.97 5.94 10.85
N ALA A 86 9.37 6.30 11.98
CA ALA A 86 9.88 7.33 12.87
C ALA A 86 11.25 6.99 13.44
N LYS A 87 11.55 5.70 13.60
CA LYS A 87 12.86 5.19 14.04
C LYS A 87 13.87 5.19 12.89
N GLU A 88 13.50 4.67 11.74
CA GLU A 88 14.43 4.35 10.67
C GLU A 88 14.73 5.52 9.72
N LEU A 89 13.79 6.46 9.53
CA LEU A 89 13.96 7.54 8.55
C LEU A 89 14.90 8.67 8.98
N PRO A 90 14.88 9.17 10.24
CA PRO A 90 15.66 10.37 10.59
C PRO A 90 17.17 10.31 10.26
N PRO A 91 17.88 9.18 10.42
CA PRO A 91 19.29 9.12 10.08
C PRO A 91 19.57 8.97 8.57
N ARG A 92 18.54 8.74 7.74
CA ARG A 92 18.68 8.38 6.32
C ARG A 92 18.26 9.49 5.36
N VAL A 93 17.27 10.30 5.77
CA VAL A 93 16.75 11.40 4.94
C VAL A 93 17.69 12.59 4.91
N GLU A 94 17.70 13.31 3.79
CA GLU A 94 18.61 14.44 3.57
C GLU A 94 17.96 15.55 2.73
N GLY A 95 18.43 16.76 2.89
CA GLY A 95 18.08 17.92 2.07
C GLY A 95 16.61 18.30 2.11
N ARG A 96 16.05 18.53 0.92
CA ARG A 96 14.62 18.78 0.72
C ARG A 96 13.89 17.45 0.63
N VAL A 97 12.97 17.20 1.55
CA VAL A 97 12.23 15.93 1.69
C VAL A 97 10.79 16.12 1.30
N LEU A 98 10.26 15.27 0.43
CA LEU A 98 8.84 15.20 0.08
C LEU A 98 8.23 13.88 0.55
N GLU A 99 7.20 13.93 1.39
CA GLU A 99 6.30 12.79 1.64
C GLU A 99 5.12 12.87 0.68
N VAL A 100 4.94 11.83 -0.14
CA VAL A 100 3.80 11.68 -1.05
C VAL A 100 2.71 10.88 -0.36
N GLY A 101 1.44 11.33 -0.49
CA GLY A 101 0.31 10.71 0.20
C GLY A 101 0.37 10.95 1.71
N ALA A 102 0.78 12.15 2.12
CA ALA A 102 1.03 12.47 3.52
C ALA A 102 -0.24 12.53 4.39
N PHE A 103 -1.42 12.43 3.79
CA PHE A 103 -2.71 12.58 4.45
C PHE A 103 -2.77 13.90 5.25
N THR A 104 -2.90 13.84 6.57
CA THR A 104 -2.88 15.05 7.43
C THR A 104 -1.52 15.29 8.11
N GLY A 105 -0.47 14.54 7.71
CA GLY A 105 0.93 14.82 8.01
C GLY A 105 1.48 14.30 9.33
N ALA A 106 0.95 13.20 9.84
CA ALA A 106 1.42 12.66 11.12
C ALA A 106 2.89 12.26 11.08
N LEU A 107 3.34 11.59 10.01
CA LEU A 107 4.73 11.17 9.89
C LEU A 107 5.65 12.35 9.56
N VAL A 108 5.36 13.10 8.49
CA VAL A 108 6.19 14.24 8.08
C VAL A 108 6.34 15.27 9.20
N GLY A 109 5.27 15.53 9.97
CA GLY A 109 5.32 16.45 11.10
C GLY A 109 6.16 15.94 12.27
N PHE A 110 6.13 14.64 12.53
CA PHE A 110 7.01 14.04 13.52
C PHE A 110 8.49 14.08 13.06
N LEU A 111 8.75 13.74 11.79
CA LEU A 111 10.09 13.77 11.22
C LEU A 111 10.67 15.18 11.18
N GLN A 112 9.85 16.17 10.88
CA GLN A 112 10.25 17.58 10.93
C GLN A 112 10.72 17.98 12.33
N ARG A 113 10.04 17.55 13.39
CA ARG A 113 10.50 17.79 14.78
C ARG A 113 11.83 17.11 15.10
N LYS A 114 12.10 15.94 14.48
CA LYS A 114 13.34 15.18 14.67
C LYS A 114 14.50 15.73 13.85
N ARG A 115 14.22 16.29 12.70
CA ARG A 115 15.19 16.84 11.75
C ARG A 115 14.73 18.24 11.29
N PRO A 116 14.72 19.22 12.21
CA PRO A 116 14.36 20.61 11.88
C PRO A 116 15.39 21.32 10.99
N ASP A 117 16.53 20.68 10.78
CA ASP A 117 17.62 21.10 9.88
C ASP A 117 17.28 20.85 8.40
N LEU A 118 16.25 20.06 8.09
CA LEU A 118 15.83 19.72 6.73
C LEU A 118 14.60 20.53 6.29
N GLU A 119 14.43 20.67 4.98
CA GLU A 119 13.25 21.31 4.38
C GLU A 119 12.18 20.24 4.10
N TRP A 120 11.06 20.31 4.82
CA TRP A 120 10.03 19.30 4.78
C TRP A 120 8.80 19.73 3.97
N HIS A 121 8.41 18.86 3.05
CA HIS A 121 7.25 19.05 2.19
C HIS A 121 6.31 17.83 2.29
N ALA A 122 5.02 18.10 2.16
CA ALA A 122 3.96 17.10 2.13
C ALA A 122 3.09 17.31 0.88
N LEU A 123 2.76 16.23 0.21
CA LEU A 123 1.89 16.22 -0.96
C LEU A 123 0.73 15.24 -0.72
N ASP A 124 -0.50 15.70 -0.96
CA ASP A 124 -1.67 14.84 -0.94
C ASP A 124 -2.70 15.28 -1.99
N GLY A 125 -3.45 14.33 -2.55
CA GLY A 125 -4.47 14.58 -3.56
C GLY A 125 -5.83 14.99 -2.99
N VAL A 126 -6.01 14.90 -1.65
CA VAL A 126 -7.26 15.21 -0.94
C VAL A 126 -7.18 16.60 -0.33
N GLU A 127 -7.98 17.54 -0.85
CA GLU A 127 -7.95 18.93 -0.42
C GLU A 127 -8.23 19.11 1.08
N GLU A 128 -9.19 18.39 1.60
CA GLU A 128 -9.55 18.41 3.01
C GLU A 128 -8.41 17.89 3.92
N ALA A 129 -7.64 16.90 3.43
CA ALA A 129 -6.47 16.40 4.14
C ALA A 129 -5.35 17.45 4.17
N VAL A 130 -5.05 18.08 3.04
CA VAL A 130 -4.08 19.18 2.95
C VAL A 130 -4.48 20.36 3.81
N ALA A 131 -5.76 20.77 3.76
CA ALA A 131 -6.27 21.89 4.57
C ALA A 131 -6.16 21.61 6.08
N LEU A 132 -6.42 20.37 6.49
CA LEU A 132 -6.27 19.95 7.88
C LEU A 132 -4.79 19.81 8.26
N GLY A 133 -3.97 19.26 7.37
CA GLY A 133 -2.53 19.10 7.55
C GLY A 133 -1.83 20.44 7.80
N LYS A 134 -2.15 21.47 7.03
CA LYS A 134 -1.65 22.85 7.26
C LYS A 134 -1.96 23.39 8.66
N LYS A 135 -3.07 22.97 9.26
CA LYS A 135 -3.45 23.33 10.63
C LYS A 135 -2.74 22.48 11.68
N ARG A 136 -2.54 21.18 11.40
CA ARG A 136 -1.92 20.22 12.30
C ARG A 136 -0.42 20.38 12.36
N VAL A 137 0.20 20.66 11.20
CA VAL A 137 1.66 20.69 11.01
C VAL A 137 2.01 21.90 10.12
N PRO A 138 1.86 23.13 10.65
CA PRO A 138 2.11 24.36 9.90
C PRO A 138 3.59 24.56 9.55
N GLU A 139 4.48 23.78 10.17
CA GLU A 139 5.93 23.84 9.97
C GLU A 139 6.39 23.17 8.67
N VAL A 140 5.48 22.41 8.01
CA VAL A 140 5.71 21.68 6.76
C VAL A 140 5.13 22.45 5.58
N ALA A 141 5.83 22.48 4.45
CA ALA A 141 5.31 23.05 3.21
C ALA A 141 4.32 22.08 2.53
N TRP A 142 3.07 22.48 2.40
CA TRP A 142 1.99 21.63 1.90
C TRP A 142 1.65 21.90 0.45
N HIS A 143 1.54 20.81 -0.35
CA HIS A 143 1.12 20.82 -1.74
C HIS A 143 -0.16 20.00 -1.93
N LEU A 144 -1.07 20.52 -2.75
CA LEU A 144 -2.28 19.82 -3.18
C LEU A 144 -2.08 19.29 -4.59
N GLY A 145 -2.28 18.00 -4.80
CA GLY A 145 -2.22 17.38 -6.11
C GLY A 145 -1.81 15.91 -6.05
N TRP A 146 -1.80 15.30 -7.22
CA TRP A 146 -1.32 13.93 -7.42
C TRP A 146 0.13 13.96 -7.87
N ALA A 147 0.95 13.08 -7.34
CA ALA A 147 2.39 13.06 -7.62
C ALA A 147 2.68 12.84 -9.13
N GLU A 148 1.80 12.15 -9.83
CA GLU A 148 1.91 11.93 -11.27
C GLU A 148 1.63 13.19 -12.11
N GLU A 149 1.00 14.22 -11.54
CA GLU A 149 0.55 15.42 -12.26
C GLU A 149 1.18 16.72 -11.77
N VAL A 150 1.52 16.77 -10.48
CA VAL A 150 2.00 18.01 -9.87
C VAL A 150 3.37 18.42 -10.42
N GLU A 151 3.53 19.70 -10.70
CA GLU A 151 4.82 20.26 -11.07
C GLU A 151 5.48 20.92 -9.86
N LEU A 152 6.48 20.26 -9.32
CA LEU A 152 7.29 20.73 -8.20
C LEU A 152 8.78 20.64 -8.55
N PRO A 153 9.60 21.52 -8.01
CA PRO A 153 11.06 21.39 -8.13
C PRO A 153 11.52 20.05 -7.54
N PRO A 154 12.55 19.41 -8.12
CA PRO A 154 13.04 18.14 -7.63
C PRO A 154 13.52 18.19 -6.19
N PHE A 155 13.30 17.10 -5.46
CA PHE A 155 13.67 16.90 -4.07
C PHE A 155 14.94 16.06 -3.92
N ASP A 156 15.61 16.18 -2.76
CA ASP A 156 16.77 15.35 -2.40
C ASP A 156 16.32 13.98 -1.89
N THR A 157 15.18 13.93 -1.19
CA THR A 157 14.57 12.70 -0.68
C THR A 157 13.10 12.65 -1.03
N LEU A 158 12.65 11.51 -1.53
CA LEU A 158 11.24 11.22 -1.83
C LEU A 158 10.77 10.03 -1.00
N LEU A 159 9.74 10.24 -0.20
CA LEU A 159 9.12 9.21 0.63
C LEU A 159 7.83 8.73 -0.04
N LEU A 160 7.80 7.47 -0.46
CA LEU A 160 6.62 6.76 -0.99
C LEU A 160 6.20 5.70 0.03
N LEU A 161 5.44 6.12 1.03
CA LEU A 161 5.05 5.27 2.15
C LEU A 161 3.55 4.97 2.07
N SER A 162 3.21 3.74 1.66
CA SER A 162 1.80 3.33 1.47
C SER A 162 1.05 4.16 0.42
N VAL A 163 1.73 4.50 -0.67
CA VAL A 163 1.21 5.40 -1.72
C VAL A 163 0.34 4.67 -2.75
N PHE A 164 0.45 3.35 -2.84
CA PHE A 164 -0.40 2.53 -3.69
C PHE A 164 -1.59 2.02 -2.87
N PRO A 165 -2.76 2.69 -2.93
CA PRO A 165 -3.87 2.50 -1.99
C PRO A 165 -4.73 1.27 -2.28
N GLU A 166 -4.50 0.58 -3.35
CA GLU A 166 -5.34 -0.51 -3.85
C GLU A 166 -5.45 -1.67 -2.84
N GLY A 167 -4.48 -1.79 -1.94
CA GLY A 167 -4.50 -2.80 -0.87
C GLY A 167 -5.64 -2.68 0.15
N LEU A 168 -6.28 -1.50 0.28
CA LEU A 168 -7.46 -1.33 1.14
C LEU A 168 -8.70 -2.08 0.65
N VAL A 169 -8.71 -2.48 -0.62
CA VAL A 169 -9.91 -2.94 -1.32
C VAL A 169 -10.04 -4.45 -1.29
N ASP A 170 -8.93 -5.15 -1.22
CA ASP A 170 -8.87 -6.60 -1.31
C ASP A 170 -8.60 -7.24 0.05
N GLN A 171 -9.53 -7.05 0.98
CA GLN A 171 -9.55 -7.84 2.21
C GLN A 171 -9.78 -9.32 1.83
N GLY A 172 -8.73 -10.11 1.92
CA GLY A 172 -8.76 -11.55 1.62
C GLY A 172 -7.75 -12.01 0.58
N LEU A 173 -7.03 -11.09 -0.06
CA LEU A 173 -5.89 -11.44 -0.89
C LEU A 173 -4.61 -11.53 -0.06
N GLU A 174 -3.65 -12.26 -0.59
CA GLU A 174 -2.38 -12.59 0.03
C GLU A 174 -1.68 -11.39 0.64
N SER A 175 -1.11 -11.57 1.81
CA SER A 175 -0.31 -10.55 2.49
C SER A 175 0.96 -10.20 1.72
N ARG A 176 1.38 -11.07 0.76
CA ARG A 176 2.59 -10.94 -0.03
C ARG A 176 2.32 -11.33 -1.48
N LEU A 177 2.80 -10.53 -2.41
CA LEU A 177 2.72 -10.79 -3.84
C LEU A 177 4.09 -11.18 -4.38
N ALA A 178 4.13 -12.12 -5.33
CA ALA A 178 5.29 -12.33 -6.15
C ALA A 178 5.64 -11.05 -6.95
N PRO A 179 6.92 -10.81 -7.27
CA PRO A 179 7.36 -9.58 -7.93
C PRO A 179 6.55 -9.21 -9.17
N GLU A 180 6.34 -10.15 -10.09
CA GLU A 180 5.59 -9.89 -11.33
C GLU A 180 4.13 -9.53 -11.07
N ALA A 181 3.46 -10.24 -10.14
CA ALA A 181 2.09 -9.94 -9.76
C ALA A 181 1.98 -8.54 -9.13
N PHE A 182 2.97 -8.16 -8.31
CA PHE A 182 3.07 -6.83 -7.73
C PHE A 182 3.23 -5.76 -8.82
N TRP A 183 4.16 -5.94 -9.77
CA TRP A 183 4.39 -4.97 -10.83
C TRP A 183 3.15 -4.75 -11.71
N LYS A 184 2.50 -5.83 -12.12
CA LYS A 184 1.27 -5.78 -12.93
C LYS A 184 0.14 -5.10 -12.16
N ARG A 185 -0.12 -5.55 -10.93
CA ARG A 185 -1.22 -5.04 -10.12
C ARG A 185 -1.13 -3.55 -9.85
N PHE A 186 0.06 -3.05 -9.55
CA PHE A 186 0.26 -1.65 -9.20
C PHE A 186 0.73 -0.79 -10.36
N ALA A 187 0.81 -1.32 -11.58
CA ALA A 187 1.38 -0.65 -12.73
C ALA A 187 2.73 0.01 -12.36
N PHE A 188 3.60 -0.79 -11.72
CA PHE A 188 4.79 -0.28 -11.03
C PHE A 188 5.73 0.46 -11.97
N PHE A 189 6.00 -0.10 -13.16
CA PHE A 189 6.92 0.46 -14.13
C PHE A 189 6.36 1.66 -14.88
N GLU A 190 5.04 1.80 -14.93
CA GLU A 190 4.34 2.94 -15.51
C GLU A 190 4.25 4.09 -14.52
N ARG A 191 3.95 3.79 -13.25
CA ARG A 191 3.68 4.78 -12.21
C ARG A 191 4.94 5.29 -11.52
N LEU A 192 5.88 4.40 -11.15
CA LEU A 192 7.06 4.82 -10.40
C LEU A 192 7.90 5.88 -11.12
N PRO A 193 8.13 5.84 -12.45
CA PRO A 193 8.80 6.92 -13.16
C PRO A 193 8.12 8.28 -13.00
N LEU A 194 6.78 8.31 -12.94
CA LEU A 194 6.02 9.56 -12.74
C LEU A 194 6.26 10.16 -11.34
N PHE A 195 6.36 9.32 -10.32
CA PHE A 195 6.76 9.78 -8.97
C PHE A 195 8.23 10.20 -8.94
N ALA A 196 9.10 9.39 -9.54
CA ALA A 196 10.54 9.60 -9.52
C ALA A 196 10.98 10.89 -10.24
N ARG A 197 10.13 11.51 -11.09
CA ARG A 197 10.42 12.82 -11.68
C ARG A 197 10.55 13.92 -10.62
N LEU A 198 9.90 13.76 -9.47
CA LEU A 198 9.99 14.66 -8.32
C LEU A 198 11.29 14.50 -7.53
N LEU A 199 12.13 13.52 -7.86
CA LEU A 199 13.41 13.26 -7.23
C LEU A 199 14.54 13.66 -8.17
N ARG A 200 15.52 14.44 -7.68
CA ARG A 200 16.72 14.78 -8.48
C ARG A 200 17.59 13.54 -8.76
N PRO A 201 18.41 13.56 -9.80
CA PRO A 201 19.46 12.56 -9.96
C PRO A 201 20.33 12.46 -8.72
N GLY A 202 20.72 11.24 -8.34
CA GLY A 202 21.44 10.97 -7.09
C GLY A 202 20.60 11.09 -5.81
N GLY A 203 19.37 11.60 -5.89
CA GLY A 203 18.45 11.73 -4.75
C GLY A 203 18.01 10.37 -4.19
N LEU A 204 17.59 10.38 -2.94
CA LEU A 204 17.16 9.19 -2.20
C LEU A 204 15.67 8.93 -2.37
N LEU A 205 15.31 7.80 -2.99
CA LEU A 205 13.98 7.23 -2.92
C LEU A 205 13.87 6.34 -1.69
N VAL A 206 12.81 6.52 -0.92
CA VAL A 206 12.41 5.62 0.18
C VAL A 206 11.03 5.07 -0.12
N TYR A 207 10.93 3.78 -0.28
CA TYR A 207 9.67 3.08 -0.53
C TYR A 207 9.31 2.20 0.66
N GLY A 208 8.06 2.27 1.10
CA GLY A 208 7.55 1.43 2.17
C GLY A 208 6.08 1.09 1.97
N HIS A 209 5.66 -0.04 2.52
CA HIS A 209 4.24 -0.43 2.57
C HIS A 209 3.65 -0.18 3.95
N GLY A 210 2.37 0.17 3.97
CA GLY A 210 1.57 0.21 5.18
C GLY A 210 1.07 -1.19 5.61
N PRO A 211 0.11 -1.25 6.53
CA PRO A 211 -0.44 -2.51 7.06
C PRO A 211 -1.30 -3.29 6.06
N PHE A 212 -1.45 -2.79 4.84
CA PHE A 212 -2.34 -3.38 3.84
C PHE A 212 -1.67 -4.49 3.02
N LEU A 213 -2.51 -5.26 2.36
CA LEU A 213 -2.13 -6.37 1.50
C LEU A 213 -1.35 -5.93 0.24
N GLY A 214 -0.75 -6.87 -0.43
CA GLY A 214 -0.01 -6.61 -1.66
C GLY A 214 1.45 -6.24 -1.47
N LYS A 215 2.01 -6.55 -0.31
CA LYS A 215 3.43 -6.33 -0.01
C LYS A 215 4.33 -7.20 -0.89
N SER A 216 5.33 -6.61 -1.48
CA SER A 216 6.37 -7.32 -2.22
C SER A 216 7.70 -6.58 -2.09
N PRO A 217 8.40 -6.73 -0.95
CA PRO A 217 9.70 -6.08 -0.80
C PRO A 217 10.68 -6.48 -1.88
N GLU A 218 10.69 -7.76 -2.27
CA GLU A 218 11.50 -8.27 -3.38
C GLU A 218 11.10 -7.65 -4.72
N GLY A 219 9.79 -7.52 -4.97
CA GLY A 219 9.28 -6.86 -6.16
C GLY A 219 9.68 -5.39 -6.25
N VAL A 220 9.65 -4.68 -5.12
CA VAL A 220 10.13 -3.30 -5.07
C VAL A 220 11.62 -3.21 -5.35
N GLU A 221 12.44 -4.02 -4.68
CA GLU A 221 13.90 -4.02 -4.88
C GLU A 221 14.28 -4.36 -6.31
N GLU A 222 13.73 -5.44 -6.85
CA GLU A 222 14.02 -5.85 -8.21
C GLU A 222 13.48 -4.84 -9.23
N GLY A 223 12.27 -4.34 -9.03
CA GLY A 223 11.68 -3.30 -9.88
C GLY A 223 12.52 -2.03 -9.93
N LEU A 224 13.03 -1.58 -8.78
CA LEU A 224 13.93 -0.42 -8.73
C LEU A 224 15.25 -0.70 -9.46
N ARG A 225 15.84 -1.89 -9.30
CA ARG A 225 17.05 -2.27 -10.05
C ARG A 225 16.80 -2.32 -11.56
N ARG A 226 15.68 -2.85 -12.01
CA ARG A 226 15.28 -2.86 -13.44
C ARG A 226 15.11 -1.46 -14.00
N LEU A 227 14.61 -0.52 -13.20
CA LEU A 227 14.53 0.89 -13.57
C LEU A 227 15.88 1.64 -13.52
N GLY A 228 16.95 0.96 -13.12
CA GLY A 228 18.31 1.49 -13.06
C GLY A 228 18.63 2.25 -11.78
N PHE A 229 17.83 2.12 -10.72
CA PHE A 229 18.18 2.69 -9.42
C PHE A 229 19.41 2.02 -8.83
N ASP A 230 20.29 2.83 -8.26
CA ASP A 230 21.52 2.39 -7.62
C ASP A 230 21.34 2.21 -6.11
N ARG A 231 22.25 1.46 -5.49
CA ARG A 231 22.32 1.24 -4.04
C ARG A 231 20.97 0.85 -3.44
N VAL A 232 20.30 -0.10 -4.13
CA VAL A 232 19.03 -0.63 -3.63
C VAL A 232 19.30 -1.50 -2.41
N GLU A 233 18.81 -1.05 -1.26
CA GLU A 233 18.95 -1.75 0.02
C GLU A 233 17.62 -1.84 0.77
N ARG A 234 17.45 -2.90 1.56
CA ARG A 234 16.30 -3.09 2.42
C ARG A 234 16.70 -2.84 3.88
N VAL A 235 15.83 -2.13 4.59
CA VAL A 235 15.92 -1.91 6.04
C VAL A 235 14.65 -2.49 6.68
N GLY A 236 14.83 -3.33 7.70
CA GLY A 236 13.74 -4.05 8.36
C GLY A 236 13.37 -5.35 7.68
N GLU A 237 12.44 -6.07 8.28
CA GLU A 237 12.03 -7.42 7.88
C GLU A 237 10.52 -7.62 8.06
N GLY A 238 9.99 -8.67 7.41
CA GLY A 238 8.60 -9.07 7.55
C GLY A 238 7.62 -8.00 7.06
N GLU A 239 6.74 -7.58 7.95
CA GLU A 239 5.73 -6.56 7.66
C GLU A 239 6.25 -5.13 7.74
N TYR A 240 7.41 -4.91 8.35
CA TYR A 240 8.00 -3.59 8.58
C TYR A 240 9.30 -3.47 7.81
N PHE A 241 9.24 -2.88 6.63
CA PHE A 241 10.42 -2.67 5.80
C PHE A 241 10.39 -1.33 5.07
N LEU A 242 11.57 -0.87 4.72
CA LEU A 242 11.81 0.19 3.75
C LEU A 242 12.76 -0.34 2.69
N VAL A 243 12.53 0.05 1.46
CA VAL A 243 13.50 -0.10 0.37
C VAL A 243 14.03 1.29 0.02
N LEU A 244 15.32 1.45 0.15
CA LEU A 244 16.03 2.68 -0.17
C LEU A 244 16.78 2.51 -1.48
N ALA A 245 16.79 3.54 -2.32
CA ALA A 245 17.52 3.50 -3.59
C ALA A 245 17.94 4.90 -4.03
N ARG A 246 19.02 4.99 -4.81
CA ARG A 246 19.48 6.25 -5.41
C ARG A 246 19.00 6.33 -6.84
N LYS A 247 18.39 7.46 -7.21
CA LYS A 247 17.90 7.69 -8.56
C LYS A 247 19.07 7.88 -9.52
N PRO A 248 19.10 7.17 -10.68
CA PRO A 248 20.08 7.41 -11.73
C PRO A 248 19.81 8.75 -12.44
N GLU A 249 20.72 9.15 -13.33
CA GLU A 249 20.52 10.30 -14.22
C GLU A 249 19.29 10.12 -15.12
N ALA A 250 19.08 8.91 -15.64
CA ALA A 250 17.90 8.54 -16.42
C ALA A 250 17.39 7.16 -16.01
N LEU A 251 16.07 7.02 -15.94
CA LEU A 251 15.46 5.72 -15.66
C LEU A 251 15.47 4.84 -16.91
N ALA A 252 15.70 3.54 -16.71
CA ALA A 252 15.58 2.57 -17.78
C ALA A 252 14.11 2.35 -18.17
N ALA A 253 13.85 2.19 -19.48
CA ALA A 253 12.54 1.77 -19.94
C ALA A 253 12.39 0.25 -19.68
N VAL A 254 11.41 -0.12 -18.90
CA VAL A 254 11.10 -1.53 -18.59
C VAL A 254 9.75 -1.87 -19.21
N ARG A 255 9.73 -2.92 -20.03
CA ARG A 255 8.50 -3.53 -20.52
C ARG A 255 8.36 -4.89 -19.84
N LEU A 256 7.22 -5.14 -19.24
CA LEU A 256 6.86 -6.50 -18.81
C LEU A 256 6.53 -7.29 -20.06
N GLU A 257 7.14 -8.46 -20.23
CA GLU A 257 6.70 -9.39 -21.27
C GLU A 257 5.22 -9.74 -20.97
N GLU A 258 4.35 -9.44 -21.90
CA GLU A 258 3.01 -9.99 -21.87
C GLU A 258 3.15 -11.50 -22.09
N ARG A 259 2.90 -12.31 -21.06
CA ARG A 259 2.63 -13.72 -21.32
C ARG A 259 1.45 -13.73 -22.30
N GLU A 260 1.62 -14.37 -23.43
CA GLU A 260 0.49 -14.60 -24.34
C GLU A 260 -0.66 -15.15 -23.50
N ALA A 261 -1.79 -14.45 -23.52
CA ALA A 261 -2.99 -14.93 -22.87
C ALA A 261 -3.29 -16.31 -23.44
N PRO A 262 -3.61 -17.30 -22.60
CA PRO A 262 -4.01 -18.60 -23.10
C PRO A 262 -5.13 -18.43 -24.14
N PRO A 263 -5.19 -19.29 -25.13
CA PRO A 263 -6.27 -19.24 -26.12
C PRO A 263 -7.63 -19.06 -25.43
N PRO A 264 -8.58 -18.32 -26.03
CA PRO A 264 -9.86 -18.01 -25.38
C PRO A 264 -10.58 -19.26 -24.83
N GLU A 265 -10.47 -20.39 -25.48
CA GLU A 265 -11.04 -21.67 -25.06
C GLU A 265 -10.40 -22.18 -23.77
N GLU A 266 -9.07 -22.14 -23.65
CA GLU A 266 -8.35 -22.55 -22.43
C GLU A 266 -8.63 -21.57 -21.27
N ALA A 267 -8.75 -20.28 -21.54
CA ALA A 267 -9.09 -19.28 -20.53
C ALA A 267 -10.50 -19.49 -19.98
N GLU A 268 -11.45 -19.87 -20.82
CA GLU A 268 -12.84 -20.16 -20.42
C GLU A 268 -12.92 -21.46 -19.60
N GLU A 269 -12.20 -22.52 -20.00
CA GLU A 269 -12.11 -23.77 -19.23
C GLU A 269 -11.51 -23.55 -17.85
N VAL A 270 -10.43 -22.76 -17.75
CA VAL A 270 -9.81 -22.43 -16.47
C VAL A 270 -10.75 -21.61 -15.60
N ALA A 271 -11.46 -20.63 -16.16
CA ALA A 271 -12.43 -19.83 -15.43
C ALA A 271 -13.59 -20.68 -14.85
N VAL A 272 -14.11 -21.60 -15.64
CA VAL A 272 -15.17 -22.56 -15.21
C VAL A 272 -14.64 -23.45 -14.08
N ALA A 273 -13.45 -24.01 -14.23
CA ALA A 273 -12.84 -24.87 -13.20
C ALA A 273 -12.60 -24.13 -11.89
N LEU A 274 -12.20 -22.84 -11.94
CA LEU A 274 -12.02 -22.00 -10.76
C LEU A 274 -13.35 -21.70 -10.06
N GLU A 275 -14.41 -21.40 -10.80
CA GLU A 275 -15.74 -21.18 -10.23
C GLU A 275 -16.28 -22.45 -9.55
N GLU A 276 -16.12 -23.60 -10.19
CA GLU A 276 -16.53 -24.88 -9.64
C GLU A 276 -15.72 -25.25 -8.39
N ALA A 277 -14.41 -25.07 -8.42
CA ALA A 277 -13.54 -25.29 -7.26
C ALA A 277 -13.94 -24.38 -6.08
N ARG A 278 -14.29 -23.12 -6.33
CA ARG A 278 -14.77 -22.17 -5.32
C ARG A 278 -16.07 -22.65 -4.68
N ALA A 279 -17.04 -23.06 -5.50
CA ALA A 279 -18.31 -23.59 -5.02
C ALA A 279 -18.14 -24.88 -4.17
N LEU A 280 -17.24 -25.76 -4.56
CA LEU A 280 -16.90 -26.96 -3.80
C LEU A 280 -16.24 -26.64 -2.45
N LEU A 281 -15.35 -25.65 -2.40
CA LEU A 281 -14.73 -25.16 -1.15
C LEU A 281 -15.78 -24.58 -0.20
N GLU A 282 -16.74 -23.83 -0.70
CA GLU A 282 -17.83 -23.26 0.10
C GLU A 282 -18.76 -24.38 0.64
N ALA A 283 -18.95 -25.44 -0.14
CA ALA A 283 -19.70 -26.63 0.27
C ALA A 283 -18.92 -27.59 1.20
N GLY A 284 -17.66 -27.28 1.56
CA GLY A 284 -16.80 -28.13 2.38
C GLY A 284 -16.26 -29.38 1.67
N ARG A 285 -16.37 -29.46 0.35
CA ARG A 285 -15.93 -30.58 -0.51
C ARG A 285 -14.50 -30.39 -0.97
N TYR A 286 -13.57 -30.27 0.00
CA TYR A 286 -12.19 -29.83 -0.22
C TYR A 286 -11.37 -30.74 -1.13
N ALA A 287 -11.56 -32.07 -1.04
CA ALA A 287 -10.86 -33.03 -1.88
C ALA A 287 -11.27 -32.95 -3.36
N GLU A 288 -12.54 -32.67 -3.61
CA GLU A 288 -13.08 -32.52 -4.97
C GLU A 288 -12.64 -31.17 -5.55
N ALA A 289 -12.66 -30.11 -4.77
CA ALA A 289 -12.11 -28.83 -5.19
C ALA A 289 -10.62 -28.95 -5.56
N LEU A 290 -9.84 -29.69 -4.76
CA LEU A 290 -8.43 -29.91 -5.01
C LEU A 290 -8.17 -30.66 -6.33
N ALA A 291 -9.04 -31.58 -6.70
CA ALA A 291 -8.91 -32.36 -7.95
C ALA A 291 -9.13 -31.52 -9.22
N LEU A 292 -9.81 -30.37 -9.11
CA LEU A 292 -10.04 -29.45 -10.24
C LEU A 292 -8.88 -28.45 -10.41
N LEU A 293 -8.01 -28.33 -9.43
CA LEU A 293 -6.95 -27.32 -9.42
C LEU A 293 -5.60 -27.92 -9.80
N PRO A 294 -4.86 -27.31 -10.75
CA PRO A 294 -3.56 -27.83 -11.19
C PRO A 294 -2.54 -27.87 -10.05
N GLU A 295 -1.56 -28.78 -10.13
CA GLU A 295 -0.50 -28.89 -9.13
C GLU A 295 0.40 -27.66 -9.17
N GLU A 296 0.76 -27.19 -10.35
CA GLU A 296 1.55 -25.98 -10.59
C GLU A 296 0.60 -24.79 -10.87
N ALA A 297 -0.21 -24.45 -9.86
CA ALA A 297 -1.16 -23.38 -9.99
C ALA A 297 -0.53 -22.03 -9.66
N GLU A 298 -0.93 -20.98 -10.37
CA GLU A 298 -0.55 -19.58 -10.08
C GLU A 298 -1.80 -18.75 -9.73
N GLY A 299 -1.59 -17.66 -8.99
CA GLY A 299 -2.65 -16.69 -8.71
C GLY A 299 -3.83 -17.27 -7.93
N GLU A 300 -5.03 -17.11 -8.45
CA GLU A 300 -6.27 -17.57 -7.80
C GLU A 300 -6.32 -19.09 -7.65
N ALA A 301 -5.87 -19.85 -8.64
CA ALA A 301 -5.84 -21.30 -8.58
C ALA A 301 -4.92 -21.80 -7.45
N ALA A 302 -3.75 -21.20 -7.27
CA ALA A 302 -2.84 -21.48 -6.17
C ALA A 302 -3.49 -21.20 -4.81
N TYR A 303 -4.20 -20.09 -4.71
CA TYR A 303 -4.90 -19.71 -3.49
C TYR A 303 -6.02 -20.71 -3.12
N LEU A 304 -6.86 -21.06 -4.09
CA LEU A 304 -7.94 -22.04 -3.86
C LEU A 304 -7.37 -23.42 -3.51
N ARG A 305 -6.27 -23.82 -4.17
CA ARG A 305 -5.53 -25.05 -3.86
C ARG A 305 -4.97 -25.03 -2.44
N GLY A 306 -4.30 -23.96 -2.04
CA GLY A 306 -3.78 -23.78 -0.68
C GLY A 306 -4.90 -23.86 0.38
N ARG A 307 -6.06 -23.25 0.14
CA ARG A 307 -7.22 -23.36 1.02
C ARG A 307 -7.74 -24.79 1.15
N ALA A 308 -7.85 -25.52 0.04
CA ALA A 308 -8.28 -26.92 0.04
C ALA A 308 -7.30 -27.80 0.84
N LEU A 309 -6.02 -27.66 0.59
CA LEU A 309 -4.95 -28.39 1.28
C LEU A 309 -4.92 -28.09 2.78
N PHE A 310 -5.06 -26.82 3.17
CA PHE A 310 -5.14 -26.41 4.56
C PHE A 310 -6.33 -27.05 5.28
N ALA A 311 -7.51 -27.04 4.66
CA ALA A 311 -8.71 -27.65 5.19
C ALA A 311 -8.60 -29.19 5.32
N LEU A 312 -7.80 -29.82 4.46
CA LEU A 312 -7.47 -31.25 4.53
C LEU A 312 -6.32 -31.57 5.48
N SER A 313 -5.85 -30.58 6.27
CA SER A 313 -4.72 -30.70 7.19
C SER A 313 -3.37 -31.03 6.52
N ARG A 314 -3.23 -30.75 5.22
CA ARG A 314 -2.00 -30.91 4.44
C ARG A 314 -1.18 -29.61 4.45
N HIS A 315 -0.79 -29.17 5.65
CA HIS A 315 -0.25 -27.82 5.88
C HIS A 315 1.06 -27.52 5.13
N ALA A 316 1.96 -28.50 4.98
CA ALA A 316 3.22 -28.32 4.26
C ALA A 316 2.96 -28.06 2.75
N GLU A 317 2.06 -28.81 2.16
CA GLU A 317 1.68 -28.64 0.75
C GLU A 317 0.85 -27.37 0.53
N ALA A 318 0.04 -26.98 1.52
CA ALA A 318 -0.68 -25.71 1.46
C ALA A 318 0.29 -24.51 1.49
N GLU A 319 1.35 -24.59 2.29
CA GLU A 319 2.40 -23.56 2.32
C GLU A 319 3.16 -23.48 0.99
N GLU A 320 3.45 -24.63 0.37
CA GLU A 320 4.10 -24.69 -0.93
C GLU A 320 3.22 -24.12 -2.05
N ALA A 321 1.92 -24.45 -2.06
CA ALA A 321 0.97 -23.95 -3.04
C ALA A 321 0.72 -22.45 -2.94
N LEU A 322 0.99 -21.83 -1.78
CA LEU A 322 0.82 -20.41 -1.52
C LEU A 322 2.11 -19.59 -1.70
N ARG A 323 3.22 -20.22 -2.02
CA ARG A 323 4.50 -19.55 -2.33
C ARG A 323 4.57 -19.12 -3.78
#